data_dd1f7d0b188c9d7034c5989e4c8fe084
#
_entry.id   dd1f7d0b188c9d7034c5989e4c8fe084
#
_cell.length_a   1.000
_cell.length_b   1.000
_cell.length_c   1.000
_cell.angle_alpha   90.00
_cell.angle_beta   90.00
_cell.angle_gamma   90.00
#
_symmetry.space_group_name_H-M   'P 1'
#
loop_
_entity.id
_entity.type
_entity.pdbx_description
1 polymer ?
#
loop_
_entity_poly.entity_id
_entity_poly.type
_entity_poly.pdbx_seq_one_letter_code
_entity_poly.pdbx_strand_id
1 'polypeptide(L)'
;TDAEAHNFKTEIVEASESDHGGYKEISFSVSGNGAYSKLKFENGAHRVQRVPETESGGRIHTSTATVAVLPEVEDVEIEIRNEDLKIDTYRSSGAGGQHVNTTDSAVRITHLPTGVIATSSEKSQIQNREKAMKVLKARLYDMKLQEEQQKYASQRKSAVGTGDRSERIRTYNYPQSRVTDHRIGLTLQKLSQIMEGNLDCLLYTSD
;
A
#
# COMPACT_ATOMS: atom_id res chain seq x y z
N THR A 1 -16.92 -10.90 15.39
CA THR A 1 -15.98 -9.77 15.23
C THR A 1 -16.73 -8.49 14.84
N ASP A 2 -16.08 -7.31 14.98
CA ASP A 2 -16.67 -6.02 14.57
C ASP A 2 -17.03 -5.99 13.06
N ALA A 3 -16.20 -6.59 12.23
CA ALA A 3 -16.45 -6.72 10.79
C ALA A 3 -17.75 -7.50 10.49
N GLU A 4 -18.01 -8.58 11.21
CA GLU A 4 -19.26 -9.36 11.06
C GLU A 4 -20.48 -8.58 11.53
N ALA A 5 -20.35 -7.82 12.62
CA ALA A 5 -21.42 -6.98 13.13
C ALA A 5 -21.86 -5.90 12.13
N HIS A 6 -20.93 -5.44 11.28
CA HIS A 6 -21.17 -4.43 10.24
C HIS A 6 -21.35 -5.00 8.84
N ASN A 7 -21.47 -6.34 8.70
CA ASN A 7 -21.57 -7.04 7.43
C ASN A 7 -20.38 -6.77 6.49
N PHE A 8 -19.18 -6.53 7.03
CA PHE A 8 -17.96 -6.43 6.25
C PHE A 8 -17.42 -7.83 5.96
N LYS A 9 -16.99 -8.04 4.72
CA LYS A 9 -16.27 -9.25 4.32
C LYS A 9 -14.80 -9.07 4.61
N THR A 10 -14.20 -10.04 5.28
CA THR A 10 -12.76 -10.05 5.60
C THR A 10 -12.09 -11.21 4.93
N GLU A 11 -10.88 -10.97 4.38
CA GLU A 11 -10.06 -12.00 3.73
C GLU A 11 -8.59 -11.78 4.12
N ILE A 12 -7.93 -12.83 4.61
CA ILE A 12 -6.51 -12.77 4.97
C ILE A 12 -5.70 -12.79 3.68
N VAL A 13 -4.88 -11.74 3.49
CA VAL A 13 -3.97 -11.60 2.34
C VAL A 13 -2.62 -12.23 2.66
N GLU A 14 -2.06 -11.90 3.83
CA GLU A 14 -0.76 -12.39 4.25
C GLU A 14 -0.73 -12.49 5.78
N ALA A 15 -0.08 -13.54 6.30
CA ALA A 15 0.11 -13.72 7.72
C ALA A 15 1.50 -14.32 7.99
N SER A 16 2.24 -13.69 8.89
CA SER A 16 3.52 -14.17 9.40
C SER A 16 3.36 -14.53 10.87
N GLU A 17 3.45 -15.82 11.18
CA GLU A 17 3.27 -16.32 12.54
C GLU A 17 4.51 -16.05 13.41
N SER A 18 4.29 -15.96 14.72
CA SER A 18 5.34 -15.82 15.72
C SER A 18 5.68 -17.18 16.34
N ASP A 19 6.95 -17.40 16.68
CA ASP A 19 7.44 -18.64 17.32
C ASP A 19 6.78 -18.92 18.69
N HIS A 20 6.16 -17.91 19.30
CA HIS A 20 5.51 -18.00 20.60
C HIS A 20 3.97 -17.92 20.52
N GLY A 21 3.40 -18.21 19.36
CA GLY A 21 1.97 -18.05 19.08
C GLY A 21 1.59 -16.61 18.70
N GLY A 22 0.49 -16.48 17.93
CA GLY A 22 0.06 -15.20 17.37
C GLY A 22 0.83 -14.82 16.09
N TYR A 23 0.78 -13.56 15.71
CA TYR A 23 1.34 -13.06 14.45
C TYR A 23 2.41 -12.00 14.71
N LYS A 24 3.50 -12.06 13.93
CA LYS A 24 4.46 -10.95 13.80
C LYS A 24 3.87 -9.84 12.93
N GLU A 25 3.26 -10.24 11.83
CA GLU A 25 2.54 -9.36 10.90
C GLU A 25 1.35 -10.12 10.32
N ILE A 26 0.24 -9.42 10.14
CA ILE A 26 -0.94 -9.94 9.46
C ILE A 26 -1.54 -8.84 8.60
N SER A 27 -1.81 -9.16 7.34
CA SER A 27 -2.51 -8.29 6.38
C SER A 27 -3.81 -8.96 5.96
N PHE A 28 -4.88 -8.22 6.00
CA PHE A 28 -6.20 -8.69 5.56
C PHE A 28 -6.96 -7.58 4.87
N SER A 29 -7.76 -7.95 3.88
CA SER A 29 -8.67 -7.05 3.22
C SER A 29 -10.01 -7.00 3.96
N VAL A 30 -10.62 -5.82 3.98
CA VAL A 30 -11.96 -5.60 4.53
C VAL A 30 -12.77 -4.90 3.47
N SER A 31 -13.81 -5.57 2.96
CA SER A 31 -14.70 -5.01 1.95
C SER A 31 -16.10 -4.84 2.50
N GLY A 32 -16.70 -3.68 2.21
CA GLY A 32 -18.03 -3.31 2.64
C GLY A 32 -18.24 -1.80 2.54
N ASN A 33 -19.51 -1.40 2.48
CA ASN A 33 -19.85 0.01 2.36
C ASN A 33 -19.41 0.78 3.63
N GLY A 34 -18.56 1.78 3.44
CA GLY A 34 -18.04 2.60 4.54
C GLY A 34 -16.93 1.95 5.38
N ALA A 35 -16.39 0.78 5.00
CA ALA A 35 -15.36 0.08 5.76
C ALA A 35 -14.12 0.96 6.00
N TYR A 36 -13.59 1.60 4.96
CA TYR A 36 -12.44 2.49 5.09
C TYR A 36 -12.73 3.71 5.96
N SER A 37 -13.86 4.38 5.79
CA SER A 37 -14.22 5.56 6.56
C SER A 37 -14.33 5.28 8.06
N LYS A 38 -14.72 4.06 8.43
CA LYS A 38 -14.80 3.60 9.81
C LYS A 38 -13.43 3.18 10.35
N LEU A 39 -12.70 2.34 9.60
CA LEU A 39 -11.45 1.76 10.07
C LEU A 39 -10.23 2.69 9.99
N LYS A 40 -10.28 3.76 9.20
CA LYS A 40 -9.17 4.74 9.09
C LYS A 40 -8.71 5.31 10.44
N PHE A 41 -9.60 5.36 11.42
CA PHE A 41 -9.31 5.84 12.77
C PHE A 41 -8.47 4.85 13.61
N GLU A 42 -8.31 3.62 13.15
CA GLU A 42 -7.45 2.62 13.78
C GLU A 42 -5.97 2.75 13.39
N ASN A 43 -5.65 3.63 12.43
CA ASN A 43 -4.27 3.91 12.03
C ASN A 43 -3.44 4.43 13.20
N GLY A 44 -2.29 3.79 13.44
CA GLY A 44 -1.30 4.27 14.41
C GLY A 44 -0.75 3.19 15.33
N ALA A 45 -0.14 3.64 16.43
CA ALA A 45 0.48 2.79 17.42
C ALA A 45 -0.49 2.46 18.57
N HIS A 46 -0.72 1.18 18.81
CA HIS A 46 -1.54 0.64 19.88
C HIS A 46 -0.65 0.05 20.97
N ARG A 47 -0.69 0.60 22.15
CA ARG A 47 0.11 0.16 23.29
C ARG A 47 -0.64 -0.90 24.09
N VAL A 48 0.01 -2.03 24.35
CA VAL A 48 -0.53 -3.14 25.14
C VAL A 48 0.27 -3.31 26.42
N GLN A 49 -0.42 -3.35 27.54
CA GLN A 49 0.14 -3.60 28.88
C GLN A 49 -0.47 -4.90 29.42
N ARG A 50 0.35 -5.96 29.50
CA ARG A 50 -0.07 -7.26 30.02
C ARG A 50 1.09 -7.95 30.71
N VAL A 51 0.78 -8.95 31.54
CA VAL A 51 1.77 -9.92 32.02
C VAL A 51 1.87 -11.02 30.96
N PRO A 52 3.01 -11.20 30.27
CA PRO A 52 3.19 -12.29 29.32
C PRO A 52 3.14 -13.66 30.01
N GLU A 53 2.75 -14.69 29.28
CA GLU A 53 2.76 -16.08 29.79
C GLU A 53 4.17 -16.57 30.13
N THR A 54 5.19 -16.00 29.50
CA THR A 54 6.62 -16.31 29.74
C THR A 54 7.19 -15.59 30.97
N GLU A 55 6.44 -14.70 31.61
CA GLU A 55 6.89 -13.92 32.77
C GLU A 55 6.52 -14.60 34.07
N SER A 56 7.51 -15.16 34.76
CA SER A 56 7.34 -15.86 36.04
C SER A 56 7.16 -14.94 37.26
N GLY A 57 7.60 -13.69 37.16
CA GLY A 57 7.60 -12.71 38.24
C GLY A 57 6.33 -11.83 38.27
N GLY A 58 5.34 -12.06 37.40
CA GLY A 58 4.11 -11.28 37.38
C GLY A 58 4.28 -9.83 36.93
N ARG A 59 5.42 -9.47 36.31
CA ARG A 59 5.70 -8.10 35.86
C ARG A 59 4.88 -7.74 34.65
N ILE A 60 4.34 -6.53 34.66
CA ILE A 60 3.62 -5.97 33.51
C ILE A 60 4.62 -5.54 32.46
N HIS A 61 4.52 -6.12 31.27
CA HIS A 61 5.28 -5.71 30.10
C HIS A 61 4.45 -4.80 29.22
N THR A 62 5.13 -3.87 28.56
CA THR A 62 4.53 -2.96 27.59
C THR A 62 5.05 -3.29 26.20
N SER A 63 4.14 -3.60 25.30
CA SER A 63 4.41 -3.81 23.87
C SER A 63 3.61 -2.83 23.01
N THR A 64 4.02 -2.66 21.78
CA THR A 64 3.33 -1.80 20.80
C THR A 64 3.02 -2.64 19.56
N ALA A 65 1.77 -2.56 19.10
CA ALA A 65 1.33 -3.06 17.81
C ALA A 65 0.99 -1.86 16.93
N THR A 66 1.44 -1.87 15.69
CA THR A 66 1.15 -0.81 14.72
C THR A 66 0.07 -1.28 13.77
N VAL A 67 -0.89 -0.42 13.48
CA VAL A 67 -1.98 -0.67 12.54
C VAL A 67 -1.89 0.32 11.39
N ALA A 68 -1.95 -0.17 10.15
CA ALA A 68 -2.06 0.63 8.96
C ALA A 68 -3.32 0.23 8.20
N VAL A 69 -4.28 1.13 8.12
CA VAL A 69 -5.49 0.99 7.30
C VAL A 69 -5.31 1.84 6.05
N LEU A 70 -5.32 1.18 4.90
CA LEU A 70 -5.06 1.81 3.62
C LEU A 70 -6.20 1.45 2.65
N PRO A 71 -6.60 2.34 1.75
CA PRO A 71 -7.53 1.98 0.69
C PRO A 71 -6.86 0.97 -0.24
N GLU A 72 -7.64 0.04 -0.79
CA GLU A 72 -7.15 -0.88 -1.81
C GLU A 72 -6.76 -0.08 -3.06
N VAL A 73 -5.61 -0.45 -3.64
CA VAL A 73 -5.11 0.21 -4.85
C VAL A 73 -5.86 -0.38 -6.04
N GLU A 74 -6.48 0.47 -6.84
CA GLU A 74 -7.08 0.07 -8.11
C GLU A 74 -5.99 -0.33 -9.12
N ASP A 75 -6.36 -1.21 -10.07
CA ASP A 75 -5.46 -1.61 -11.15
C ASP A 75 -4.97 -0.39 -11.93
N VAL A 76 -3.68 -0.38 -12.22
CA VAL A 76 -3.04 0.71 -12.95
C VAL A 76 -3.39 0.60 -14.43
N GLU A 77 -4.31 1.44 -14.90
CA GLU A 77 -4.62 1.58 -16.32
C GLU A 77 -3.79 2.70 -16.94
N ILE A 78 -3.27 2.45 -18.17
CA ILE A 78 -2.56 3.44 -18.96
C ILE A 78 -3.34 3.70 -20.23
N GLU A 79 -3.81 4.92 -20.37
CA GLU A 79 -4.34 5.44 -21.63
C GLU A 79 -3.23 6.25 -22.33
N ILE A 80 -2.86 5.84 -23.55
CA ILE A 80 -1.91 6.57 -24.38
C ILE A 80 -2.68 7.17 -25.55
N ARG A 81 -2.72 8.48 -25.61
CA ARG A 81 -3.35 9.22 -26.70
C ARG A 81 -2.34 9.45 -27.81
N ASN A 82 -2.78 9.37 -29.06
CA ASN A 82 -1.91 9.61 -30.21
C ASN A 82 -1.36 11.05 -30.25
N GLU A 83 -2.10 12.01 -29.73
CA GLU A 83 -1.71 13.43 -29.64
C GLU A 83 -0.54 13.66 -28.66
N ASP A 84 -0.37 12.77 -27.68
CA ASP A 84 0.72 12.81 -26.69
C ASP A 84 2.01 12.15 -27.20
N LEU A 85 2.00 11.64 -28.43
CA LEU A 85 3.12 10.91 -29.00
C LEU A 85 3.79 11.72 -30.10
N LYS A 86 5.10 11.93 -29.96
CA LYS A 86 5.96 12.40 -31.04
C LYS A 86 6.70 11.22 -31.64
N ILE A 87 6.49 10.97 -32.93
CA ILE A 87 7.10 9.86 -33.65
C ILE A 87 8.11 10.44 -34.66
N ASP A 88 9.38 10.14 -34.44
CA ASP A 88 10.47 10.56 -35.32
C ASP A 88 11.10 9.31 -35.98
N THR A 89 11.40 9.42 -37.29
CA THR A 89 12.18 8.41 -38.01
C THR A 89 13.61 8.91 -38.17
N TYR A 90 14.59 8.02 -38.05
CA TYR A 90 15.99 8.37 -38.18
C TYR A 90 16.81 7.19 -38.71
N ARG A 91 18.04 7.48 -39.15
CA ARG A 91 19.00 6.47 -39.58
C ARG A 91 19.66 5.82 -38.39
N SER A 92 19.58 4.49 -38.32
CA SER A 92 20.31 3.78 -37.27
C SER A 92 21.79 3.77 -37.61
N SER A 93 22.65 4.19 -36.69
CA SER A 93 24.08 4.02 -36.77
C SER A 93 24.47 2.66 -36.17
N GLY A 94 24.91 1.71 -36.99
CA GLY A 94 25.35 0.37 -36.55
C GLY A 94 26.22 -0.32 -37.58
N ALA A 95 26.98 -1.31 -37.16
CA ALA A 95 27.82 -2.17 -37.99
C ALA A 95 26.97 -3.15 -38.84
N GLY A 96 26.15 -2.61 -39.71
CA GLY A 96 25.33 -3.39 -40.65
C GLY A 96 25.47 -2.80 -42.05
N GLY A 97 25.59 -3.63 -43.06
CA GLY A 97 25.93 -3.27 -44.46
C GLY A 97 25.14 -2.08 -45.05
N GLN A 98 25.40 -1.75 -46.31
CA GLN A 98 24.91 -0.53 -47.00
C GLN A 98 23.43 -0.18 -46.81
N HIS A 99 22.57 -1.15 -46.54
CA HIS A 99 21.12 -0.94 -46.36
C HIS A 99 20.75 -0.28 -45.03
N VAL A 100 21.52 -0.49 -43.97
CA VAL A 100 21.26 0.08 -42.62
C VAL A 100 21.59 1.56 -42.59
N ASN A 101 22.56 2.01 -43.41
CA ASN A 101 23.04 3.39 -43.41
C ASN A 101 22.31 4.30 -44.41
N THR A 102 21.45 3.74 -45.27
CA THR A 102 20.78 4.50 -46.36
C THR A 102 19.29 4.72 -46.13
N THR A 103 18.64 3.96 -45.20
CA THR A 103 17.19 4.02 -45.04
C THR A 103 16.84 4.51 -43.62
N ASP A 104 15.97 5.50 -43.53
CA ASP A 104 15.45 6.01 -42.23
C ASP A 104 14.40 5.02 -41.63
N SER A 105 14.85 3.80 -41.33
CA SER A 105 14.00 2.71 -40.84
C SER A 105 13.83 2.71 -39.30
N ALA A 106 14.75 3.33 -38.59
CA ALA A 106 14.67 3.42 -37.12
C ALA A 106 13.57 4.39 -36.67
N VAL A 107 12.86 4.01 -35.67
CA VAL A 107 11.76 4.78 -35.11
C VAL A 107 12.04 5.14 -33.66
N ARG A 108 11.82 6.40 -33.32
CA ARG A 108 11.81 6.93 -31.95
C ARG A 108 10.41 7.44 -31.63
N ILE A 109 9.84 6.96 -30.55
CA ILE A 109 8.56 7.45 -30.02
C ILE A 109 8.83 8.12 -28.69
N THR A 110 8.43 9.36 -28.58
CA THR A 110 8.53 10.16 -27.35
C THR A 110 7.13 10.43 -26.84
N HIS A 111 6.87 10.08 -25.59
CA HIS A 111 5.65 10.47 -24.89
C HIS A 111 5.84 11.86 -24.32
N LEU A 112 5.17 12.86 -24.89
CA LEU A 112 5.39 14.27 -24.58
C LEU A 112 5.14 14.63 -23.11
N PRO A 113 4.06 14.15 -22.45
CA PRO A 113 3.78 14.53 -21.06
C PRO A 113 4.85 14.04 -20.07
N THR A 114 5.42 12.84 -20.29
CA THR A 114 6.38 12.22 -19.34
C THR A 114 7.83 12.31 -19.82
N GLY A 115 8.06 12.62 -21.09
CA GLY A 115 9.39 12.63 -21.69
C GLY A 115 9.99 11.22 -21.92
N VAL A 116 9.24 10.15 -21.68
CA VAL A 116 9.70 8.77 -21.89
C VAL A 116 9.91 8.51 -23.37
N ILE A 117 11.05 7.92 -23.71
CA ILE A 117 11.47 7.65 -25.09
C ILE A 117 11.62 6.15 -25.28
N ALA A 118 11.07 5.63 -26.36
CA ALA A 118 11.31 4.28 -26.84
C ALA A 118 11.83 4.31 -28.28
N THR A 119 12.81 3.46 -28.58
CA THR A 119 13.44 3.38 -29.91
C THR A 119 13.47 1.94 -30.40
N SER A 120 13.34 1.76 -31.69
CA SER A 120 13.56 0.48 -32.37
C SER A 120 14.25 0.71 -33.73
N SER A 121 15.22 -0.16 -34.09
CA SER A 121 16.10 0.04 -35.21
C SER A 121 16.29 -1.23 -36.04
N GLU A 122 15.23 -1.94 -36.38
CA GLU A 122 15.27 -3.10 -37.27
C GLU A 122 15.05 -2.70 -38.74
N LYS A 123 15.02 -3.70 -39.63
CA LYS A 123 14.93 -3.48 -41.09
C LYS A 123 13.59 -2.86 -41.55
N SER A 124 12.51 -3.07 -40.81
CA SER A 124 11.17 -2.61 -41.20
C SER A 124 10.71 -1.48 -40.32
N GLN A 125 10.41 -0.32 -40.89
CA GLN A 125 9.88 0.85 -40.21
C GLN A 125 8.54 0.56 -39.51
N ILE A 126 7.65 -0.22 -40.13
CA ILE A 126 6.34 -0.59 -39.53
C ILE A 126 6.55 -1.44 -38.29
N GLN A 127 7.41 -2.46 -38.36
CA GLN A 127 7.73 -3.30 -37.20
C GLN A 127 8.42 -2.51 -36.09
N ASN A 128 9.30 -1.56 -36.44
CA ASN A 128 9.98 -0.69 -35.51
C ASN A 128 8.98 0.19 -34.74
N ARG A 129 7.96 0.71 -35.45
CA ARG A 129 6.90 1.50 -34.80
C ARG A 129 6.11 0.67 -33.79
N GLU A 130 5.72 -0.55 -34.16
CA GLU A 130 4.99 -1.45 -33.26
C GLU A 130 5.82 -1.86 -32.03
N LYS A 131 7.10 -2.20 -32.25
CA LYS A 131 8.03 -2.56 -31.17
C LYS A 131 8.30 -1.38 -30.25
N ALA A 132 8.59 -0.21 -30.80
CA ALA A 132 8.79 1.01 -30.01
C ALA A 132 7.53 1.36 -29.19
N MET A 133 6.33 1.18 -29.76
CA MET A 133 5.09 1.38 -29.03
C MET A 133 4.92 0.39 -27.88
N LYS A 134 5.23 -0.89 -28.06
CA LYS A 134 5.18 -1.89 -26.98
C LYS A 134 6.16 -1.55 -25.86
N VAL A 135 7.38 -1.17 -26.21
CA VAL A 135 8.40 -0.76 -25.23
C VAL A 135 7.97 0.50 -24.47
N LEU A 136 7.39 1.47 -25.17
CA LEU A 136 6.88 2.69 -24.56
C LEU A 136 5.77 2.37 -23.55
N LYS A 137 4.80 1.55 -23.94
CA LYS A 137 3.72 1.10 -23.04
C LYS A 137 4.26 0.44 -21.79
N ALA A 138 5.20 -0.49 -21.93
CA ALA A 138 5.83 -1.16 -20.79
C ALA A 138 6.52 -0.17 -19.84
N ARG A 139 7.31 0.77 -20.38
CA ARG A 139 8.00 1.79 -19.57
C ARG A 139 7.05 2.72 -18.85
N LEU A 140 5.99 3.16 -19.50
CA LEU A 140 4.97 4.00 -18.87
C LEU A 140 4.21 3.25 -17.79
N TYR A 141 3.92 1.95 -18.00
CA TYR A 141 3.33 1.09 -17.00
C TYR A 141 4.22 0.96 -15.77
N ASP A 142 5.50 0.61 -15.97
CA ASP A 142 6.45 0.46 -14.86
C ASP A 142 6.60 1.77 -14.07
N MET A 143 6.66 2.91 -14.76
CA MET A 143 6.76 4.21 -14.12
C MET A 143 5.53 4.51 -13.26
N LYS A 144 4.33 4.30 -13.79
CA LYS A 144 3.08 4.53 -13.06
C LYS A 144 2.92 3.57 -11.89
N LEU A 145 3.31 2.30 -12.08
CA LEU A 145 3.32 1.31 -11.00
C LEU A 145 4.27 1.72 -9.86
N GLN A 146 5.47 2.22 -10.20
CA GLN A 146 6.42 2.72 -9.21
C GLN A 146 5.89 3.95 -8.46
N GLU A 147 5.24 4.88 -9.15
CA GLU A 147 4.60 6.03 -8.52
C GLU A 147 3.51 5.61 -7.52
N GLU A 148 2.64 4.67 -7.89
CA GLU A 148 1.60 4.16 -7.00
C GLU A 148 2.20 3.40 -5.81
N GLN A 149 3.23 2.60 -6.03
CA GLN A 149 3.95 1.92 -4.93
C GLN A 149 4.60 2.91 -3.97
N GLN A 150 5.20 3.99 -4.47
CA GLN A 150 5.80 5.04 -3.63
C GLN A 150 4.74 5.80 -2.83
N LYS A 151 3.61 6.13 -3.44
CA LYS A 151 2.46 6.75 -2.74
C LYS A 151 1.95 5.83 -1.64
N TYR A 152 1.75 4.55 -1.95
CA TYR A 152 1.28 3.55 -0.98
C TYR A 152 2.27 3.39 0.19
N ALA A 153 3.56 3.28 -0.10
CA ALA A 153 4.61 3.20 0.93
C ALA A 153 4.65 4.46 1.81
N SER A 154 4.49 5.64 1.21
CA SER A 154 4.41 6.91 1.94
C SER A 154 3.18 6.98 2.83
N GLN A 155 2.01 6.58 2.34
CA GLN A 155 0.77 6.51 3.12
C GLN A 155 0.90 5.52 4.28
N ARG A 156 1.47 4.33 4.04
CA ARG A 156 1.74 3.33 5.08
C ARG A 156 2.66 3.90 6.16
N LYS A 157 3.74 4.54 5.76
CA LYS A 157 4.69 5.17 6.69
C LYS A 157 4.03 6.28 7.52
N SER A 158 3.19 7.10 6.90
CA SER A 158 2.44 8.15 7.59
C SER A 158 1.40 7.57 8.56
N ALA A 159 0.72 6.49 8.18
CA ALA A 159 -0.29 5.83 9.00
C ALA A 159 0.30 5.17 10.25
N VAL A 160 1.49 4.56 10.13
CA VAL A 160 2.16 3.85 11.23
C VAL A 160 2.97 4.79 12.12
N GLY A 161 3.43 5.95 11.60
CA GLY A 161 4.36 6.83 12.28
C GLY A 161 5.71 6.15 12.53
N THR A 162 6.35 6.45 13.65
CA THR A 162 7.61 5.79 14.06
C THR A 162 7.40 4.47 14.79
N GLY A 163 6.14 4.16 15.19
CA GLY A 163 5.80 3.02 16.03
C GLY A 163 6.32 3.14 17.47
N ASP A 164 6.78 4.31 17.87
CA ASP A 164 7.26 4.56 19.23
C ASP A 164 6.09 4.49 20.23
N ARG A 165 6.41 4.04 21.44
CA ARG A 165 5.45 3.98 22.57
C ARG A 165 4.88 5.35 22.95
N SER A 166 5.57 6.43 22.62
CA SER A 166 5.15 7.82 22.84
C SER A 166 4.02 8.25 21.89
N GLU A 167 3.98 7.71 20.68
CA GLU A 167 3.01 8.04 19.62
C GLU A 167 1.69 7.25 19.73
N ARG A 168 1.48 6.56 20.83
CA ARG A 168 0.30 5.73 21.05
C ARG A 168 -1.01 6.49 20.84
N ILE A 169 -1.88 5.95 20.01
CA ILE A 169 -3.26 6.43 19.89
C ILE A 169 -4.15 5.82 20.97
N ARG A 170 -3.87 4.55 21.33
CA ARG A 170 -4.68 3.80 22.30
C ARG A 170 -3.81 2.95 23.22
N THR A 171 -4.28 2.75 24.47
CA THR A 171 -3.65 1.85 25.44
C THR A 171 -4.64 0.81 25.92
N TYR A 172 -4.24 -0.45 25.80
CA TYR A 172 -4.97 -1.62 26.30
C TYR A 172 -4.28 -2.13 27.58
N ASN A 173 -4.90 -1.92 28.73
CA ASN A 173 -4.35 -2.32 30.02
C ASN A 173 -5.11 -3.55 30.55
N TYR A 174 -4.51 -4.74 30.40
CA TYR A 174 -5.11 -5.99 30.79
C TYR A 174 -5.29 -6.13 32.30
N PRO A 175 -4.30 -5.82 33.16
CA PRO A 175 -4.47 -5.89 34.62
C PRO A 175 -5.61 -5.05 35.18
N GLN A 176 -5.92 -3.94 34.50
CA GLN A 176 -7.00 -3.03 34.94
C GLN A 176 -8.27 -3.20 34.09
N SER A 177 -8.30 -4.16 33.16
CA SER A 177 -9.43 -4.36 32.21
C SER A 177 -9.90 -3.08 31.52
N ARG A 178 -8.96 -2.21 31.15
CA ARG A 178 -9.20 -0.83 30.71
C ARG A 178 -8.60 -0.57 29.33
N VAL A 179 -9.35 0.17 28.49
CA VAL A 179 -8.87 0.76 27.24
C VAL A 179 -8.97 2.28 27.33
N THR A 180 -7.91 2.97 26.94
CA THR A 180 -7.85 4.43 26.90
C THR A 180 -7.50 4.87 25.49
N ASP A 181 -8.37 5.65 24.83
CA ASP A 181 -8.06 6.36 23.60
C ASP A 181 -7.50 7.75 23.97
N HIS A 182 -6.22 7.95 23.63
CA HIS A 182 -5.50 9.17 24.02
C HIS A 182 -5.82 10.37 23.14
N ARG A 183 -6.40 10.15 21.96
CA ARG A 183 -6.77 11.23 21.03
C ARG A 183 -7.95 12.04 21.56
N ILE A 184 -8.88 11.37 22.22
CA ILE A 184 -10.13 11.96 22.73
C ILE A 184 -10.21 11.92 24.27
N GLY A 185 -9.19 11.36 24.94
CA GLY A 185 -9.18 11.22 26.41
C GLY A 185 -10.21 10.25 26.97
N LEU A 186 -10.79 9.37 26.13
CA LEU A 186 -11.82 8.41 26.54
C LEU A 186 -11.19 7.20 27.22
N THR A 187 -11.73 6.82 28.37
CA THR A 187 -11.34 5.61 29.10
C THR A 187 -12.55 4.73 29.38
N LEU A 188 -12.47 3.46 28.96
CA LEU A 188 -13.52 2.47 29.10
C LEU A 188 -12.99 1.24 29.86
N GLN A 189 -13.76 0.78 30.88
CA GLN A 189 -13.46 -0.46 31.63
C GLN A 189 -14.20 -1.66 31.03
N LYS A 190 -13.98 -1.89 29.71
CA LYS A 190 -14.66 -2.93 28.92
C LYS A 190 -13.68 -3.62 27.96
N LEU A 191 -12.45 -3.86 28.43
CA LEU A 191 -11.39 -4.43 27.58
C LEU A 191 -11.83 -5.73 26.88
N SER A 192 -12.45 -6.67 27.60
CA SER A 192 -12.88 -7.95 27.03
C SER A 192 -13.87 -7.76 25.88
N GLN A 193 -14.87 -6.90 26.05
CA GLN A 193 -15.88 -6.62 25.03
C GLN A 193 -15.27 -5.98 23.78
N ILE A 194 -14.28 -5.10 23.96
CA ILE A 194 -13.56 -4.44 22.88
C ILE A 194 -12.70 -5.46 22.12
N MET A 195 -12.04 -6.38 22.83
CA MET A 195 -11.25 -7.45 22.21
C MET A 195 -12.12 -8.48 21.47
N GLU A 196 -13.37 -8.66 21.86
CA GLU A 196 -14.36 -9.48 21.15
C GLU A 196 -14.91 -8.79 19.89
N GLY A 197 -14.60 -7.51 19.68
CA GLY A 197 -14.97 -6.75 18.48
C GLY A 197 -16.04 -5.69 18.69
N ASN A 198 -16.39 -5.34 19.92
CA ASN A 198 -17.30 -4.23 20.18
C ASN A 198 -16.53 -2.89 20.14
N LEU A 199 -16.19 -2.45 18.94
CA LEU A 199 -15.41 -1.21 18.70
C LEU A 199 -16.28 0.04 18.54
N ASP A 200 -17.57 -0.08 18.38
CA ASP A 200 -18.48 1.04 18.13
C ASP A 200 -18.37 2.15 19.16
N CYS A 201 -18.24 1.78 20.43
CA CYS A 201 -18.09 2.76 21.50
C CYS A 201 -16.78 3.57 21.44
N LEU A 202 -15.77 3.11 20.68
CA LEU A 202 -14.52 3.82 20.45
C LEU A 202 -14.53 4.58 19.13
N LEU A 203 -15.19 4.06 18.10
CA LEU A 203 -15.20 4.61 16.76
C LEU A 203 -16.18 5.78 16.60
N TYR A 204 -17.36 5.70 17.24
CA TYR A 204 -18.37 6.77 17.19
C TYR A 204 -18.01 8.03 17.95
N THR A 205 -17.00 7.99 18.82
CA THR A 205 -16.56 9.15 19.60
C THR A 205 -15.35 9.86 18.98
N SER A 206 -14.90 9.40 17.79
CA SER A 206 -13.73 9.95 17.09
C SER A 206 -14.09 10.87 15.90
N ASP A 207 -15.40 11.17 15.72
CA ASP A 207 -15.90 12.13 14.73
C ASP A 207 -15.86 13.57 15.26
#